data_efa24bb5d6a88c1d8895cf5cf5ff709c
#
_entry.id   efa24bb5d6a88c1d8895cf5cf5ff709c
#
_cell.length_a   1.000
_cell.length_b   1.000
_cell.length_c   1.000
_cell.angle_alpha   90.00
_cell.angle_beta   90.00
_cell.angle_gamma   90.00
#
_symmetry.space_group_name_H-M   'P 1'
#
loop_
_entity.id
_entity.type
_entity.pdbx_description
1 polymer ?
#
loop_
_entity_poly.entity_id
_entity_poly.type
_entity_poly.pdbx_seq_one_letter_code
_entity_poly.pdbx_strand_id
1 'polypeptide(L)'
;MKKIVLPSIVMLIYSTLFAQHSLEKMWESDSLTLRNPESVLYDSKSNSLYVSSMSSGTIVRMDIDGKVIKKDWITGLTSNKGSALFNGLLYTAETSAVAVIDVDKATIVKRIPIEGAQMLNDVAVDSKGIFYVSDTRAGRVYRIEGDKPSVYLENMPGANGLLTINTDLYVLTSTSFQKVDANKVITKISDGFESGLDGIVMIGENEFVISNFQGILYYVRADGTKQLLLDTRTNRIMSNDISYNSKTKILYVPSFGTNRVIAYKVK
;
A
#
# COMPACT_ATOMS: atom_id res chain seq x y z
N MET A 1 -28.98 -25.19 62.59
CA MET A 1 -27.87 -24.61 61.80
C MET A 1 -28.10 -24.94 60.33
N LYS A 2 -28.56 -23.97 59.50
CA LYS A 2 -28.76 -24.15 58.02
C LYS A 2 -27.45 -23.87 57.31
N LYS A 3 -26.94 -24.88 56.60
CA LYS A 3 -25.74 -24.73 55.75
C LYS A 3 -26.17 -24.00 54.48
N ILE A 4 -25.58 -22.81 54.26
CA ILE A 4 -25.70 -22.06 52.98
C ILE A 4 -24.67 -22.66 52.04
N VAL A 5 -25.12 -23.25 50.95
CA VAL A 5 -24.28 -23.70 49.84
C VAL A 5 -24.24 -22.55 48.84
N LEU A 6 -23.09 -21.89 48.68
CA LEU A 6 -22.85 -20.94 47.63
C LEU A 6 -22.59 -21.68 46.31
N PRO A 7 -23.26 -21.33 45.21
CA PRO A 7 -22.95 -21.91 43.90
C PRO A 7 -21.63 -21.29 43.38
N SER A 8 -20.66 -22.15 43.06
CA SER A 8 -19.44 -21.77 42.38
C SER A 8 -19.79 -21.41 40.92
N ILE A 9 -19.68 -20.11 40.57
CA ILE A 9 -19.82 -19.68 39.19
C ILE A 9 -18.48 -19.99 38.48
N VAL A 10 -18.51 -21.00 37.62
CA VAL A 10 -17.39 -21.29 36.70
C VAL A 10 -17.51 -20.33 35.54
N MET A 11 -16.64 -19.32 35.53
CA MET A 11 -16.51 -18.37 34.42
C MET A 11 -15.73 -19.05 33.30
N LEU A 12 -16.41 -19.56 32.27
CA LEU A 12 -15.77 -20.04 31.04
C LEU A 12 -15.18 -18.84 30.30
N ILE A 13 -13.87 -18.71 30.36
CA ILE A 13 -13.12 -17.76 29.52
C ILE A 13 -13.00 -18.40 28.14
N TYR A 14 -13.84 -18.00 27.20
CA TYR A 14 -13.65 -18.30 25.78
C TYR A 14 -12.49 -17.47 25.27
N SER A 15 -11.28 -18.03 25.25
CA SER A 15 -10.19 -17.47 24.45
C SER A 15 -10.50 -17.79 22.99
N THR A 16 -10.94 -16.79 22.24
CA THR A 16 -10.98 -16.88 20.77
C THR A 16 -9.53 -16.95 20.29
N LEU A 17 -9.07 -18.16 19.93
CA LEU A 17 -7.84 -18.32 19.17
C LEU A 17 -8.12 -17.71 17.77
N PHE A 18 -7.69 -16.48 17.57
CA PHE A 18 -7.59 -15.94 16.22
C PHE A 18 -6.49 -16.69 15.48
N ALA A 19 -6.78 -17.16 14.27
CA ALA A 19 -5.76 -17.72 13.40
C ALA A 19 -4.66 -16.67 13.22
N GLN A 20 -3.44 -17.02 13.64
CA GLN A 20 -2.30 -16.14 13.52
C GLN A 20 -1.80 -16.21 12.09
N HIS A 21 -1.85 -15.09 11.35
CA HIS A 21 -1.24 -15.01 10.03
C HIS A 21 0.29 -15.10 10.12
N SER A 22 0.89 -15.67 9.09
CA SER A 22 2.34 -15.74 8.96
C SER A 22 2.77 -15.50 7.51
N LEU A 23 4.04 -15.15 7.32
CA LEU A 23 4.62 -14.91 6.01
C LEU A 23 5.72 -15.95 5.73
N GLU A 24 5.64 -16.58 4.57
CA GLU A 24 6.67 -17.46 4.05
C GLU A 24 7.34 -16.79 2.85
N LYS A 25 8.65 -16.55 2.92
CA LYS A 25 9.41 -15.98 1.80
C LYS A 25 9.45 -16.95 0.64
N MET A 26 8.98 -16.51 -0.53
CA MET A 26 8.94 -17.30 -1.76
C MET A 26 10.17 -17.04 -2.64
N TRP A 27 10.45 -15.77 -2.92
CA TRP A 27 11.59 -15.34 -3.73
C TRP A 27 11.98 -13.89 -3.41
N GLU A 28 13.14 -13.50 -3.90
CA GLU A 28 13.57 -12.09 -4.00
C GLU A 28 14.23 -11.87 -5.36
N SER A 29 14.05 -10.67 -5.92
CA SER A 29 14.69 -10.28 -7.18
C SER A 29 16.18 -10.00 -6.99
N ASP A 30 16.93 -9.90 -8.10
CA ASP A 30 18.29 -9.35 -8.05
C ASP A 30 18.28 -7.87 -7.59
N SER A 31 19.45 -7.39 -7.16
CA SER A 31 19.64 -6.00 -6.69
C SER A 31 20.26 -5.08 -7.74
N LEU A 32 20.44 -5.54 -8.98
CA LEU A 32 21.18 -4.83 -10.01
C LEU A 32 20.27 -4.01 -10.93
N THR A 33 19.01 -4.44 -11.07
CA THR A 33 18.06 -3.87 -12.03
C THR A 33 17.33 -2.68 -11.47
N LEU A 34 16.83 -2.78 -10.24
CA LEU A 34 16.05 -1.72 -9.57
C LEU A 34 16.96 -0.67 -8.95
N ARG A 35 16.47 0.57 -8.87
CA ARG A 35 17.13 1.69 -8.20
C ARG A 35 16.16 2.36 -7.25
N ASN A 36 16.27 2.01 -5.96
CA ASN A 36 15.37 2.44 -4.91
C ASN A 36 13.89 2.17 -5.28
N PRO A 37 13.48 0.89 -5.39
CA PRO A 37 12.09 0.53 -5.66
C PRO A 37 11.22 0.98 -4.49
N GLU A 38 10.28 1.84 -4.79
CA GLU A 38 9.44 2.44 -3.76
C GLU A 38 8.03 1.83 -3.75
N SER A 39 7.52 1.45 -4.92
CA SER A 39 6.21 0.81 -5.04
C SER A 39 6.27 -0.39 -6.00
N VAL A 40 5.44 -1.38 -5.75
CA VAL A 40 5.14 -2.46 -6.67
C VAL A 40 3.64 -2.56 -6.87
N LEU A 41 3.19 -2.66 -8.12
CA LEU A 41 1.79 -2.83 -8.47
C LEU A 41 1.60 -4.14 -9.24
N TYR A 42 0.76 -5.03 -8.71
CA TYR A 42 0.38 -6.26 -9.40
C TYR A 42 -0.79 -5.99 -10.35
N ASP A 43 -0.61 -6.30 -11.62
CA ASP A 43 -1.66 -6.29 -12.64
C ASP A 43 -2.19 -7.70 -12.89
N SER A 44 -3.41 -7.96 -12.45
CA SER A 44 -4.06 -9.26 -12.62
C SER A 44 -4.42 -9.58 -14.08
N LYS A 45 -4.53 -8.57 -14.96
CA LYS A 45 -4.86 -8.74 -16.39
C LYS A 45 -3.67 -9.26 -17.16
N SER A 46 -2.49 -8.67 -16.98
CA SER A 46 -1.25 -9.06 -17.66
C SER A 46 -0.42 -10.06 -16.84
N ASN A 47 -0.82 -10.35 -15.61
CA ASN A 47 -0.07 -11.17 -14.64
C ASN A 47 1.38 -10.69 -14.49
N SER A 48 1.55 -9.37 -14.38
CA SER A 48 2.84 -8.68 -14.30
C SER A 48 2.92 -7.80 -13.06
N LEU A 49 4.13 -7.44 -12.68
CA LEU A 49 4.44 -6.44 -11.66
C LEU A 49 5.01 -5.20 -12.36
N TYR A 50 4.50 -4.03 -11.98
CA TYR A 50 5.08 -2.74 -12.34
C TYR A 50 5.76 -2.18 -11.10
N VAL A 51 7.09 -2.03 -11.17
CA VAL A 51 7.90 -1.62 -10.02
C VAL A 51 8.45 -0.24 -10.27
N SER A 52 8.09 0.72 -9.43
CA SER A 52 8.68 2.06 -9.48
C SER A 52 10.16 1.98 -9.07
N SER A 53 11.04 2.44 -9.93
CA SER A 53 12.48 2.53 -9.70
C SER A 53 12.83 4.01 -9.55
N MET A 54 12.54 4.55 -8.35
CA MET A 54 12.44 5.98 -8.08
C MET A 54 13.69 6.78 -8.49
N SER A 55 14.87 6.32 -8.12
CA SER A 55 16.10 7.04 -8.38
C SER A 55 16.53 7.03 -9.85
N SER A 56 16.03 6.10 -10.67
CA SER A 56 16.26 6.10 -12.11
C SER A 56 15.15 6.79 -12.92
N GLY A 57 14.03 7.13 -12.27
CA GLY A 57 12.87 7.71 -12.95
C GLY A 57 12.25 6.73 -13.96
N THR A 58 12.21 5.45 -13.61
CA THR A 58 11.72 4.38 -14.49
C THR A 58 10.67 3.53 -13.80
N ILE A 59 9.84 2.84 -14.59
CA ILE A 59 9.07 1.68 -14.13
C ILE A 59 9.68 0.45 -14.79
N VAL A 60 9.99 -0.55 -13.98
CA VAL A 60 10.44 -1.87 -14.41
C VAL A 60 9.25 -2.80 -14.48
N ARG A 61 9.07 -3.53 -15.58
CA ARG A 61 8.07 -4.58 -15.69
C ARG A 61 8.71 -5.93 -15.36
N MET A 62 8.11 -6.65 -14.43
CA MET A 62 8.56 -7.98 -14.00
C MET A 62 7.42 -9.00 -14.14
N ASP A 63 7.75 -10.27 -14.22
CA ASP A 63 6.76 -11.34 -14.02
C ASP A 63 6.51 -11.57 -12.52
N ILE A 64 5.53 -12.40 -12.23
CA ILE A 64 5.14 -12.71 -10.83
C ILE A 64 6.16 -13.58 -10.08
N ASP A 65 7.15 -14.13 -10.78
CA ASP A 65 8.24 -14.93 -10.22
C ASP A 65 9.49 -14.08 -9.98
N GLY A 66 9.40 -12.76 -10.20
CA GLY A 66 10.47 -11.80 -9.93
C GLY A 66 11.49 -11.63 -11.04
N LYS A 67 11.27 -12.21 -12.24
CA LYS A 67 12.15 -12.02 -13.39
C LYS A 67 11.80 -10.74 -14.14
N VAL A 68 12.81 -10.00 -14.55
CA VAL A 68 12.64 -8.77 -15.32
C VAL A 68 12.18 -9.11 -16.75
N ILE A 69 10.97 -8.62 -17.11
CA ILE A 69 10.45 -8.68 -18.48
C ILE A 69 11.03 -7.52 -19.28
N LYS A 70 10.99 -6.29 -18.72
CA LYS A 70 11.52 -5.09 -19.34
C LYS A 70 12.02 -4.10 -18.28
N LYS A 71 13.34 -3.86 -18.27
CA LYS A 71 14.01 -2.99 -17.32
C LYS A 71 13.54 -1.53 -17.42
N ASP A 72 13.55 -0.98 -18.62
CA ASP A 72 13.15 0.39 -18.90
C ASP A 72 11.79 0.37 -19.62
N TRP A 73 10.76 -0.18 -18.93
CA TRP A 73 9.42 -0.27 -19.50
C TRP A 73 8.82 1.13 -19.70
N ILE A 74 8.96 2.00 -18.70
CA ILE A 74 8.71 3.44 -18.80
C ILE A 74 9.96 4.17 -18.31
N THR A 75 10.29 5.28 -18.96
CA THR A 75 11.41 6.16 -18.60
C THR A 75 10.96 7.62 -18.58
N GLY A 76 11.77 8.51 -18.00
CA GLY A 76 11.51 9.94 -17.98
C GLY A 76 10.49 10.37 -16.91
N LEU A 77 10.32 9.56 -15.87
CA LEU A 77 9.55 9.91 -14.68
C LEU A 77 10.43 10.68 -13.66
N THR A 78 9.78 11.44 -12.80
CA THR A 78 10.47 12.23 -11.76
C THR A 78 10.11 11.71 -10.38
N SER A 79 11.02 10.94 -9.76
CA SER A 79 10.82 10.42 -8.40
C SER A 79 9.49 9.69 -8.22
N ASN A 80 9.20 8.80 -9.19
CA ASN A 80 7.93 8.05 -9.22
C ASN A 80 7.80 7.09 -8.04
N LYS A 81 6.60 7.04 -7.48
CA LYS A 81 6.25 6.28 -6.29
C LYS A 81 5.03 5.39 -6.53
N GLY A 82 4.06 5.44 -5.63
CA GLY A 82 2.84 4.64 -5.67
C GLY A 82 2.06 4.78 -6.97
N SER A 83 1.33 3.73 -7.33
CA SER A 83 0.66 3.65 -8.63
C SER A 83 -0.68 2.92 -8.54
N ALA A 84 -1.63 3.30 -9.41
CA ALA A 84 -2.90 2.62 -9.60
C ALA A 84 -3.18 2.32 -11.07
N LEU A 85 -3.93 1.24 -11.33
CA LEU A 85 -4.39 0.86 -12.68
C LEU A 85 -5.89 1.13 -12.82
N PHE A 86 -6.27 1.80 -13.90
CA PHE A 86 -7.67 1.98 -14.25
C PHE A 86 -7.85 2.07 -15.76
N ASN A 87 -8.75 1.23 -16.32
CA ASN A 87 -9.11 1.22 -17.74
C ASN A 87 -7.92 1.18 -18.72
N GLY A 88 -6.89 0.37 -18.42
CA GLY A 88 -5.71 0.22 -19.29
C GLY A 88 -4.68 1.35 -19.16
N LEU A 89 -4.91 2.28 -18.24
CA LEU A 89 -3.97 3.33 -17.89
C LEU A 89 -3.37 3.06 -16.50
N LEU A 90 -2.07 3.29 -16.37
CA LEU A 90 -1.36 3.31 -15.10
C LEU A 90 -1.11 4.77 -14.69
N TYR A 91 -1.50 5.09 -13.48
CA TYR A 91 -1.33 6.40 -12.86
C TYR A 91 -0.25 6.28 -11.80
N THR A 92 0.81 7.05 -11.87
CA THR A 92 1.89 7.02 -10.88
C THR A 92 2.16 8.41 -10.32
N ALA A 93 2.34 8.50 -9.01
CA ALA A 93 2.71 9.73 -8.36
C ALA A 93 4.15 10.11 -8.72
N GLU A 94 4.35 11.32 -9.22
CA GLU A 94 5.64 12.01 -9.29
C GLU A 94 5.69 13.04 -8.15
N THR A 95 6.76 13.81 -8.01
CA THR A 95 6.91 14.76 -6.89
C THR A 95 5.73 15.74 -6.76
N SER A 96 5.21 16.27 -7.88
CA SER A 96 4.15 17.30 -7.91
C SER A 96 3.13 17.10 -9.03
N ALA A 97 3.12 15.94 -9.66
CA ALA A 97 2.17 15.58 -10.71
C ALA A 97 1.84 14.09 -10.62
N VAL A 98 0.75 13.69 -11.28
CA VAL A 98 0.47 12.29 -11.57
C VAL A 98 0.75 12.05 -13.05
N ALA A 99 1.70 11.17 -13.35
CA ALA A 99 1.94 10.72 -14.71
C ALA A 99 0.92 9.65 -15.10
N VAL A 100 0.34 9.77 -16.29
CA VAL A 100 -0.63 8.83 -16.86
C VAL A 100 0.04 8.09 -18.00
N ILE A 101 0.02 6.77 -17.95
CA ILE A 101 0.77 5.87 -18.81
C ILE A 101 -0.23 4.93 -19.51
N ASP A 102 -0.17 4.86 -20.83
CA ASP A 102 -0.88 3.83 -21.61
C ASP A 102 -0.11 2.51 -21.47
N VAL A 103 -0.75 1.52 -20.84
CA VAL A 103 -0.09 0.24 -20.52
C VAL A 103 0.23 -0.56 -21.77
N ASP A 104 -0.65 -0.57 -22.76
CA ASP A 104 -0.47 -1.35 -23.98
C ASP A 104 0.62 -0.75 -24.88
N LYS A 105 0.69 0.60 -24.95
CA LYS A 105 1.71 1.31 -25.74
C LYS A 105 3.03 1.51 -24.98
N ALA A 106 3.03 1.31 -23.66
CA ALA A 106 4.17 1.60 -22.79
C ALA A 106 4.68 3.04 -22.99
N THR A 107 3.79 4.03 -22.93
CA THR A 107 4.14 5.45 -23.14
C THR A 107 3.43 6.33 -22.12
N ILE A 108 4.11 7.40 -21.68
CA ILE A 108 3.49 8.46 -20.89
C ILE A 108 2.60 9.27 -21.84
N VAL A 109 1.28 9.29 -21.59
CA VAL A 109 0.33 10.03 -22.44
C VAL A 109 0.07 11.44 -21.96
N LYS A 110 0.20 11.70 -20.66
CA LYS A 110 0.07 13.03 -20.05
C LYS A 110 0.59 13.06 -18.63
N ARG A 111 0.66 14.26 -18.09
CA ARG A 111 0.83 14.53 -16.66
C ARG A 111 -0.28 15.43 -16.16
N ILE A 112 -0.78 15.15 -14.97
CA ILE A 112 -1.76 15.95 -14.27
C ILE A 112 -1.02 16.69 -13.15
N PRO A 113 -0.68 17.97 -13.32
CA PRO A 113 0.00 18.74 -12.27
C PRO A 113 -0.93 18.97 -11.09
N ILE A 114 -0.39 18.91 -9.88
CA ILE A 114 -1.12 19.22 -8.65
C ILE A 114 -0.49 20.43 -8.00
N GLU A 115 -1.19 21.56 -8.10
CA GLU A 115 -0.70 22.83 -7.56
C GLU A 115 -0.60 22.74 -6.03
N GLY A 116 0.51 23.23 -5.48
CA GLY A 116 0.79 23.21 -4.04
C GLY A 116 1.23 21.88 -3.49
N ALA A 117 1.36 20.84 -4.33
CA ALA A 117 1.92 19.56 -3.91
C ALA A 117 3.39 19.71 -3.50
N GLN A 118 3.79 19.02 -2.42
CA GLN A 118 5.14 19.05 -1.89
C GLN A 118 5.88 17.72 -2.05
N MET A 119 5.19 16.60 -1.87
CA MET A 119 5.72 15.25 -2.06
C MET A 119 4.56 14.27 -2.22
N LEU A 120 4.05 14.19 -3.45
CA LEU A 120 3.05 13.17 -3.77
C LEU A 120 3.67 11.79 -3.57
N ASN A 121 2.87 10.85 -3.06
CA ASN A 121 3.38 9.55 -2.68
C ASN A 121 2.57 8.40 -3.29
N ASP A 122 1.35 8.18 -2.88
CA ASP A 122 0.57 7.05 -3.35
C ASP A 122 -0.67 7.48 -4.14
N VAL A 123 -1.16 6.57 -4.99
CA VAL A 123 -2.34 6.78 -5.84
C VAL A 123 -3.30 5.61 -5.67
N ALA A 124 -4.55 5.90 -5.35
CA ALA A 124 -5.63 4.94 -5.38
C ALA A 124 -6.75 5.40 -6.31
N VAL A 125 -7.54 4.45 -6.83
CA VAL A 125 -8.67 4.74 -7.72
C VAL A 125 -9.92 4.01 -7.23
N ASP A 126 -11.05 4.71 -7.14
CA ASP A 126 -12.31 4.10 -6.76
C ASP A 126 -13.05 3.45 -7.96
N SER A 127 -14.13 2.76 -7.67
CA SER A 127 -14.95 2.07 -8.69
C SER A 127 -15.58 3.02 -9.72
N LYS A 128 -15.61 4.33 -9.46
CA LYS A 128 -16.14 5.36 -10.37
C LYS A 128 -15.05 6.02 -11.21
N GLY A 129 -13.77 5.65 -11.00
CA GLY A 129 -12.64 6.24 -11.71
C GLY A 129 -12.20 7.58 -11.13
N ILE A 130 -12.52 7.84 -9.88
CA ILE A 130 -12.00 8.99 -9.14
C ILE A 130 -10.68 8.57 -8.50
N PHE A 131 -9.64 9.37 -8.70
CA PHE A 131 -8.33 9.12 -8.14
C PHE A 131 -8.12 9.90 -6.86
N TYR A 132 -7.41 9.28 -5.93
CA TYR A 132 -6.93 9.90 -4.70
C TYR A 132 -5.41 9.83 -4.70
N VAL A 133 -4.76 10.92 -4.27
CA VAL A 133 -3.30 11.02 -4.26
C VAL A 133 -2.87 11.59 -2.93
N SER A 134 -2.02 10.87 -2.21
CA SER A 134 -1.46 11.35 -0.95
C SER A 134 -0.30 12.31 -1.18
N ASP A 135 -0.16 13.30 -0.32
CA ASP A 135 1.00 14.19 -0.22
C ASP A 135 1.56 14.10 1.20
N THR A 136 2.61 13.31 1.33
CA THR A 136 3.18 12.99 2.64
C THR A 136 3.73 14.22 3.35
N ARG A 137 4.38 15.13 2.61
CA ARG A 137 5.00 16.32 3.21
C ARG A 137 3.98 17.40 3.55
N ALA A 138 2.97 17.59 2.68
CA ALA A 138 1.91 18.56 2.93
C ALA A 138 0.87 18.05 3.95
N GLY A 139 0.85 16.74 4.25
CA GLY A 139 -0.16 16.12 5.11
C GLY A 139 -1.56 16.24 4.53
N ARG A 140 -1.73 15.91 3.24
CA ARG A 140 -2.97 16.05 2.49
C ARG A 140 -3.27 14.82 1.66
N VAL A 141 -4.53 14.72 1.24
CA VAL A 141 -4.95 13.85 0.15
C VAL A 141 -5.67 14.70 -0.89
N TYR A 142 -5.26 14.60 -2.13
CA TYR A 142 -5.94 15.21 -3.26
C TYR A 142 -6.92 14.23 -3.89
N ARG A 143 -7.99 14.77 -4.49
CA ARG A 143 -8.96 14.06 -5.31
C ARG A 143 -8.88 14.57 -6.74
N ILE A 144 -8.81 13.66 -7.70
CA ILE A 144 -8.74 13.98 -9.13
C ILE A 144 -9.97 13.40 -9.81
N GLU A 145 -10.80 14.26 -10.39
CA GLU A 145 -11.97 13.88 -11.18
C GLU A 145 -11.89 14.53 -12.56
N GLY A 146 -11.87 13.72 -13.61
CA GLY A 146 -11.74 14.22 -14.99
C GLY A 146 -10.49 15.12 -15.16
N ASP A 147 -9.34 14.70 -14.65
CA ASP A 147 -8.05 15.41 -14.67
C ASP A 147 -8.02 16.73 -13.88
N LYS A 148 -8.98 16.98 -13.02
CA LYS A 148 -9.07 18.19 -12.19
C LYS A 148 -8.72 17.84 -10.75
N PRO A 149 -7.50 18.15 -10.25
CA PRO A 149 -7.14 17.93 -8.87
C PRO A 149 -7.77 18.97 -7.96
N SER A 150 -8.15 18.53 -6.77
CA SER A 150 -8.62 19.38 -5.66
C SER A 150 -8.18 18.79 -4.33
N VAL A 151 -8.00 19.61 -3.31
CA VAL A 151 -7.74 19.12 -1.95
C VAL A 151 -8.97 18.37 -1.45
N TYR A 152 -8.79 17.12 -1.06
CA TYR A 152 -9.85 16.26 -0.54
C TYR A 152 -9.81 16.18 0.99
N LEU A 153 -8.64 15.89 1.57
CA LEU A 153 -8.41 15.85 3.01
C LEU A 153 -7.22 16.72 3.38
N GLU A 154 -7.31 17.37 4.52
CA GLU A 154 -6.24 18.12 5.16
C GLU A 154 -5.97 17.55 6.57
N ASN A 155 -4.86 17.98 7.18
CA ASN A 155 -4.48 17.53 8.52
C ASN A 155 -4.28 16.00 8.62
N MET A 156 -3.69 15.42 7.56
CA MET A 156 -3.33 14.01 7.45
C MET A 156 -1.80 13.86 7.57
N PRO A 157 -1.21 14.03 8.76
CA PRO A 157 0.26 14.09 8.90
C PRO A 157 0.94 12.82 8.40
N GLY A 158 1.85 12.97 7.45
CA GLY A 158 2.53 11.85 6.83
C GLY A 158 1.62 10.95 6.00
N ALA A 159 0.55 11.50 5.39
CA ALA A 159 -0.34 10.74 4.51
C ALA A 159 0.47 10.00 3.45
N ASN A 160 0.29 8.67 3.38
CA ASN A 160 1.04 7.80 2.49
C ASN A 160 0.09 6.78 1.85
N GLY A 161 0.22 5.50 2.13
CA GLY A 161 -0.55 4.43 1.50
C GLY A 161 -2.06 4.70 1.45
N LEU A 162 -2.61 4.51 0.28
CA LEU A 162 -4.02 4.69 -0.03
C LEU A 162 -4.62 3.39 -0.57
N LEU A 163 -5.84 3.09 -0.17
CA LEU A 163 -6.61 1.97 -0.73
C LEU A 163 -8.07 2.40 -0.87
N THR A 164 -8.70 2.07 -1.98
CA THR A 164 -10.14 2.26 -2.16
C THR A 164 -10.86 0.91 -2.14
N ILE A 165 -11.96 0.84 -1.40
CA ILE A 165 -12.87 -0.30 -1.41
C ILE A 165 -14.26 0.26 -1.70
N ASN A 166 -14.80 -0.03 -2.87
CA ASN A 166 -16.00 0.62 -3.42
C ASN A 166 -15.80 2.14 -3.54
N THR A 167 -16.43 2.92 -2.66
CA THR A 167 -16.30 4.39 -2.58
C THR A 167 -15.63 4.86 -1.29
N ASP A 168 -15.27 3.96 -0.41
CA ASP A 168 -14.56 4.30 0.82
C ASP A 168 -13.06 4.39 0.54
N LEU A 169 -12.41 5.39 1.11
CA LEU A 169 -10.98 5.57 1.03
C LEU A 169 -10.34 5.18 2.36
N TYR A 170 -9.33 4.34 2.30
CA TYR A 170 -8.47 3.99 3.43
C TYR A 170 -7.16 4.74 3.29
N VAL A 171 -6.70 5.34 4.39
CA VAL A 171 -5.51 6.20 4.40
C VAL A 171 -4.61 5.80 5.54
N LEU A 172 -3.33 5.64 5.24
CA LEU A 172 -2.28 5.58 6.24
C LEU A 172 -1.75 6.99 6.50
N THR A 173 -1.65 7.36 7.77
CA THR A 173 -0.87 8.51 8.21
C THR A 173 0.44 8.04 8.82
N SER A 174 1.23 8.92 9.40
CA SER A 174 2.51 8.51 10.03
C SER A 174 2.38 7.33 10.98
N THR A 175 1.28 7.25 11.77
CA THR A 175 1.13 6.30 12.88
C THR A 175 -0.27 5.71 13.00
N SER A 176 -1.18 5.99 12.06
CA SER A 176 -2.56 5.51 12.15
C SER A 176 -3.11 5.02 10.81
N PHE A 177 -4.05 4.10 10.90
CA PHE A 177 -4.84 3.57 9.82
C PHE A 177 -6.28 4.09 9.94
N GLN A 178 -6.78 4.75 8.91
CA GLN A 178 -8.05 5.45 8.91
C GLN A 178 -8.90 5.06 7.70
N LYS A 179 -10.21 5.09 7.86
CA LYS A 179 -11.21 4.96 6.81
C LYS A 179 -11.93 6.30 6.64
N VAL A 180 -12.16 6.70 5.41
CA VAL A 180 -12.94 7.89 5.03
C VAL A 180 -14.09 7.44 4.17
N ASP A 181 -15.32 7.66 4.62
CA ASP A 181 -16.51 7.28 3.86
C ASP A 181 -16.86 8.32 2.76
N ALA A 182 -17.90 8.01 1.98
CA ALA A 182 -18.37 8.89 0.90
C ALA A 182 -18.83 10.28 1.40
N ASN A 183 -19.16 10.43 2.67
CA ASN A 183 -19.55 11.71 3.31
C ASN A 183 -18.35 12.43 3.94
N LYS A 184 -17.14 11.94 3.71
CA LYS A 184 -15.88 12.42 4.32
C LYS A 184 -15.82 12.25 5.83
N VAL A 185 -16.58 11.33 6.41
CA VAL A 185 -16.46 10.99 7.82
C VAL A 185 -15.22 10.11 7.99
N ILE A 186 -14.29 10.58 8.82
CA ILE A 186 -13.04 9.88 9.12
C ILE A 186 -13.25 9.00 10.35
N THR A 187 -13.05 7.71 10.18
CA THR A 187 -13.05 6.72 11.27
C THR A 187 -11.63 6.16 11.44
N LYS A 188 -11.06 6.33 12.62
CA LYS A 188 -9.78 5.70 12.95
C LYS A 188 -9.99 4.21 13.22
N ILE A 189 -9.38 3.35 12.40
CA ILE A 189 -9.45 1.89 12.55
C ILE A 189 -8.43 1.42 13.59
N SER A 190 -7.17 1.85 13.45
CA SER A 190 -6.09 1.47 14.35
C SER A 190 -5.04 2.58 14.45
N ASP A 191 -4.35 2.68 15.58
CA ASP A 191 -3.27 3.65 15.81
C ASP A 191 -2.14 3.06 16.65
N GLY A 192 -1.19 3.93 17.04
CA GLY A 192 -0.03 3.52 17.83
C GLY A 192 0.90 2.58 17.05
N PHE A 193 0.97 2.74 15.73
CA PHE A 193 2.04 2.14 14.94
C PHE A 193 3.33 2.94 15.08
N GLU A 194 4.44 2.29 14.81
CA GLU A 194 5.70 3.02 14.62
C GLU A 194 5.56 3.96 13.42
N SER A 195 6.16 5.15 13.52
CA SER A 195 6.08 6.16 12.47
C SER A 195 6.65 5.64 11.14
N GLY A 196 6.02 6.03 10.04
CA GLY A 196 6.48 5.67 8.71
C GLY A 196 5.66 4.55 8.07
N LEU A 197 4.35 4.48 8.35
CA LEU A 197 3.45 3.63 7.58
C LEU A 197 3.52 4.00 6.10
N ASP A 198 3.50 2.99 5.23
CA ASP A 198 3.81 3.17 3.81
C ASP A 198 2.68 2.61 2.91
N GLY A 199 2.66 1.34 2.59
CA GLY A 199 1.67 0.73 1.73
C GLY A 199 0.57 -0.03 2.47
N ILE A 200 -0.57 -0.21 1.82
CA ILE A 200 -1.73 -0.95 2.35
C ILE A 200 -2.37 -1.82 1.29
N VAL A 201 -2.66 -3.07 1.62
CA VAL A 201 -3.44 -3.98 0.80
C VAL A 201 -4.50 -4.71 1.61
N MET A 202 -5.64 -5.02 0.98
CA MET A 202 -6.65 -5.90 1.55
C MET A 202 -6.32 -7.35 1.16
N ILE A 203 -6.26 -8.25 2.15
CA ILE A 203 -5.94 -9.68 1.95
C ILE A 203 -7.14 -10.60 2.18
N GLY A 204 -8.19 -10.11 2.80
CA GLY A 204 -9.45 -10.79 3.09
C GLY A 204 -10.53 -9.78 3.44
N GLU A 205 -11.74 -10.23 3.70
CA GLU A 205 -12.83 -9.36 4.13
C GLU A 205 -12.48 -8.71 5.48
N ASN A 206 -12.37 -7.38 5.50
CA ASN A 206 -11.95 -6.60 6.67
C ASN A 206 -10.56 -6.95 7.23
N GLU A 207 -9.69 -7.47 6.37
CA GLU A 207 -8.33 -7.89 6.72
C GLU A 207 -7.31 -7.22 5.81
N PHE A 208 -6.28 -6.62 6.42
CA PHE A 208 -5.31 -5.79 5.72
C PHE A 208 -3.88 -6.20 6.08
N VAL A 209 -2.96 -5.99 5.15
CA VAL A 209 -1.53 -5.90 5.45
C VAL A 209 -1.09 -4.47 5.23
N ILE A 210 -0.36 -3.94 6.20
CA ILE A 210 0.19 -2.60 6.19
C ILE A 210 1.71 -2.71 6.29
N SER A 211 2.42 -2.00 5.42
CA SER A 211 3.87 -1.88 5.51
C SER A 211 4.27 -0.61 6.28
N ASN A 212 5.48 -0.66 6.82
CA ASN A 212 6.19 0.49 7.36
C ASN A 212 7.58 0.51 6.69
N PHE A 213 7.96 1.66 6.14
CA PHE A 213 9.18 1.78 5.33
C PHE A 213 10.46 1.38 6.08
N GLN A 214 10.44 1.34 7.42
CA GLN A 214 11.57 0.88 8.21
C GLN A 214 11.82 -0.64 8.14
N GLY A 215 10.90 -1.42 7.52
CA GLY A 215 11.03 -2.87 7.38
C GLY A 215 10.08 -3.67 8.28
N ILE A 216 8.91 -3.14 8.55
CA ILE A 216 7.89 -3.82 9.36
C ILE A 216 6.66 -4.10 8.48
N LEU A 217 6.05 -5.27 8.66
CA LEU A 217 4.75 -5.60 8.11
C LEU A 217 3.79 -5.93 9.26
N TYR A 218 2.61 -5.33 9.22
CA TYR A 218 1.54 -5.57 10.17
C TYR A 218 0.35 -6.22 9.47
N TYR A 219 -0.28 -7.19 10.11
CA TYR A 219 -1.66 -7.57 9.84
C TYR A 219 -2.60 -6.72 10.68
N VAL A 220 -3.68 -6.24 10.09
CA VAL A 220 -4.65 -5.37 10.77
C VAL A 220 -6.06 -5.76 10.36
N ARG A 221 -6.98 -5.81 11.31
CA ARG A 221 -8.42 -6.02 11.06
C ARG A 221 -9.17 -4.69 11.16
N ALA A 222 -10.35 -4.64 10.53
CA ALA A 222 -11.22 -3.48 10.60
C ALA A 222 -11.75 -3.16 12.03
N ASP A 223 -11.66 -4.11 12.97
CA ASP A 223 -11.97 -3.91 14.40
C ASP A 223 -10.81 -3.26 15.18
N GLY A 224 -9.69 -2.94 14.51
CA GLY A 224 -8.50 -2.33 15.11
C GLY A 224 -7.47 -3.31 15.64
N THR A 225 -7.78 -4.62 15.68
CA THR A 225 -6.81 -5.64 16.08
C THR A 225 -5.62 -5.65 15.13
N LYS A 226 -4.41 -5.70 15.66
CA LYS A 226 -3.18 -5.73 14.86
C LYS A 226 -2.21 -6.80 15.36
N GLN A 227 -1.45 -7.37 14.42
CA GLN A 227 -0.40 -8.37 14.66
C GLN A 227 0.86 -7.96 13.90
N LEU A 228 2.03 -8.09 14.53
CA LEU A 228 3.31 -8.00 13.84
C LEU A 228 3.50 -9.27 12.99
N LEU A 229 3.62 -9.11 11.67
CA LEU A 229 3.88 -10.22 10.74
C LEU A 229 5.38 -10.41 10.48
N LEU A 230 6.11 -9.31 10.32
CA LEU A 230 7.51 -9.32 9.96
C LEU A 230 8.21 -8.08 10.50
N ASP A 231 9.43 -8.24 11.00
CA ASP A 231 10.35 -7.15 11.35
C ASP A 231 11.75 -7.46 10.80
N THR A 232 12.17 -6.70 9.80
CA THR A 232 13.45 -6.88 9.10
C THR A 232 14.43 -5.73 9.34
N ARG A 233 14.16 -4.87 10.32
CA ARG A 233 15.00 -3.70 10.64
C ARG A 233 16.43 -4.07 10.99
N THR A 234 16.64 -5.15 11.69
CA THR A 234 17.99 -5.66 12.03
C THR A 234 18.81 -6.02 10.79
N ASN A 235 18.13 -6.43 9.72
CA ASN A 235 18.75 -6.77 8.44
C ASN A 235 18.79 -5.58 7.47
N ARG A 236 18.26 -4.41 7.87
CA ARG A 236 18.15 -3.20 7.04
C ARG A 236 17.38 -3.43 5.73
N ILE A 237 16.42 -4.34 5.74
CA ILE A 237 15.52 -4.59 4.61
C ILE A 237 14.27 -3.76 4.86
N MET A 238 14.02 -2.80 3.97
CA MET A 238 12.87 -1.91 4.05
C MET A 238 11.62 -2.58 3.47
N SER A 239 10.44 -2.08 3.84
CA SER A 239 9.14 -2.54 3.32
C SER A 239 8.34 -1.31 2.91
N ASN A 240 8.44 -0.97 1.62
CA ASN A 240 7.79 0.20 1.06
C ASN A 240 6.37 -0.12 0.58
N ASP A 241 5.84 0.57 -0.43
CA ASP A 241 4.46 0.39 -0.87
C ASP A 241 4.23 -0.97 -1.54
N ILE A 242 3.33 -1.75 -0.97
CA ILE A 242 3.14 -3.19 -1.22
C ILE A 242 1.98 -3.48 -2.17
N SER A 243 1.99 -4.66 -2.80
CA SER A 243 0.88 -5.17 -3.58
C SER A 243 0.57 -6.63 -3.27
N TYR A 244 -0.66 -7.05 -3.55
CA TYR A 244 -1.13 -8.38 -3.21
C TYR A 244 -1.85 -9.08 -4.35
N ASN A 245 -1.47 -10.32 -4.62
CA ASN A 245 -2.17 -11.20 -5.54
C ASN A 245 -3.11 -12.11 -4.73
N SER A 246 -4.40 -11.78 -4.71
CA SER A 246 -5.40 -12.51 -3.93
C SER A 246 -5.62 -13.96 -4.38
N LYS A 247 -5.39 -14.29 -5.67
CA LYS A 247 -5.54 -15.65 -6.20
C LYS A 247 -4.45 -16.58 -5.67
N THR A 248 -3.23 -16.09 -5.63
CA THR A 248 -2.07 -16.87 -5.18
C THR A 248 -1.71 -16.63 -3.72
N LYS A 249 -2.34 -15.62 -3.08
CA LYS A 249 -2.04 -15.12 -1.73
C LYS A 249 -0.57 -14.68 -1.58
N ILE A 250 -0.01 -14.08 -2.62
CA ILE A 250 1.37 -13.57 -2.61
C ILE A 250 1.35 -12.07 -2.37
N LEU A 251 2.09 -11.64 -1.37
CA LEU A 251 2.40 -10.25 -1.05
C LEU A 251 3.75 -9.92 -1.68
N TYR A 252 3.79 -8.86 -2.49
CA TYR A 252 5.00 -8.30 -3.07
C TYR A 252 5.43 -7.08 -2.29
N VAL A 253 6.69 -7.06 -1.86
CA VAL A 253 7.25 -6.03 -0.97
C VAL A 253 8.49 -5.44 -1.62
N PRO A 254 8.45 -4.19 -2.08
CA PRO A 254 9.65 -3.53 -2.55
C PRO A 254 10.50 -3.11 -1.35
N SER A 255 11.81 -3.24 -1.50
CA SER A 255 12.77 -2.82 -0.50
C SER A 255 13.70 -1.75 -1.08
N PHE A 256 13.39 -0.52 -0.76
CA PHE A 256 14.05 0.68 -1.26
C PHE A 256 15.58 0.65 -1.04
N GLY A 257 16.00 0.29 0.17
CA GLY A 257 17.41 0.29 0.55
C GLY A 257 18.24 -0.85 -0.04
N THR A 258 17.58 -1.96 -0.44
CA THR A 258 18.28 -3.15 -0.96
C THR A 258 18.10 -3.33 -2.46
N ASN A 259 17.35 -2.44 -3.13
CA ASN A 259 17.08 -2.49 -4.58
C ASN A 259 16.41 -3.80 -5.03
N ARG A 260 15.43 -4.30 -4.26
CA ARG A 260 14.77 -5.60 -4.52
C ARG A 260 13.27 -5.51 -4.37
N VAL A 261 12.59 -6.46 -4.97
CA VAL A 261 11.24 -6.89 -4.60
C VAL A 261 11.35 -8.25 -3.94
N ILE A 262 10.64 -8.45 -2.84
CA ILE A 262 10.58 -9.71 -2.10
C ILE A 262 9.13 -10.19 -2.11
N ALA A 263 8.90 -11.45 -2.43
CA ALA A 263 7.57 -12.05 -2.41
C ALA A 263 7.39 -12.95 -1.19
N TYR A 264 6.26 -12.79 -0.53
CA TYR A 264 5.86 -13.61 0.61
C TYR A 264 4.50 -14.24 0.37
N LYS A 265 4.36 -15.51 0.74
CA LYS A 265 3.07 -16.18 0.84
C LYS A 265 2.42 -15.84 2.17
N VAL A 266 1.20 -15.32 2.13
CA VAL A 266 0.37 -15.11 3.33
C VAL A 266 -0.34 -16.42 3.67
N LYS A 267 -0.15 -16.91 4.89
CA LYS A 267 -0.73 -18.16 5.44
C LYS A 267 -1.71 -17.86 6.55
#